data_9e7bb0da33400fda811f82ca53f24e74
#
_entry.id   9e7bb0da33400fda811f82ca53f24e74
#
_cell.length_a   1.000
_cell.length_b   1.000
_cell.length_c   1.000
_cell.angle_alpha   90.00
_cell.angle_beta   90.00
_cell.angle_gamma   90.00
#
_symmetry.space_group_name_H-M   'P 1'
#
loop_
_entity.id
_entity.type
_entity.pdbx_description
1 polymer ?
#
loop_
_entity_poly.entity_id
_entity_poly.type
_entity_poly.pdbx_seq_one_letter_code
_entity_poly.pdbx_strand_id
1 'polypeptide(L)'
;MKKHITLLSGLLLASGLFAQVKSLQVTERQAKKIAVDYVAAEKPAVAPKALGAPFWTNNFSNPADWTVNNSGQTGGAAFGWSIDSIKDGWWAPATAIASTSEGKFAELSNGNPTLTPATQALNVTYTLTTAAPISLATAGTDISLQFLQFGARFNDLQQMLISTDGTTFTAVGDNNNYDVLSATGGAAYANPTTKTINLAPFLTSAATQVWIRFSWTTNYPNSATNPNVWVTYGWYIDDVKLVTNPDFDLSVTEDYWGTAGLNYFQIPTTQIAPIDFTANVFNGGTATMTNATLSVNVNTGAFTSVSTPVAIPALGTDSLVAATQFTPAGLGTYSFTRTISADSIDDVPANNTLPAVSFAVTNYTYARDNGTYVGNTSNGTDGFEVGNFFDIWNGQELKGITTRFATGTPAGTEIYVRLYEIDFATGDFLLLSESDIIPLTASMLNTNLTFLLQDAVQLEAGKTYLPVVGTYDPNLKVANAGISDKSTTFIFDRGVPSASDPEGTWFYQTGTPVVRMNFDPSLGISAMDNVTNLSIAPNPFAAATSIEFNLTVAAEVAVTVTDIAGRVVATVPASFMNEGVQSIAIDGSAFEAGIYNYTIQVGNAVTTKRVVKK
;
A
#
# COMPACT_ATOMS: atom_id res chain seq x y z
N MET A 1 5.69 -24.37 21.02
CA MET A 1 6.45 -24.39 22.31
C MET A 1 6.90 -22.96 22.57
N LYS A 2 6.24 -22.29 23.50
CA LYS A 2 6.60 -20.91 23.91
C LYS A 2 7.86 -20.99 24.78
N LYS A 3 8.91 -20.29 24.38
CA LYS A 3 10.06 -20.05 25.26
C LYS A 3 9.94 -18.62 25.80
N HIS A 4 9.62 -18.52 27.07
CA HIS A 4 9.80 -17.29 27.84
C HIS A 4 11.28 -17.13 28.15
N ILE A 5 11.88 -16.03 27.73
CA ILE A 5 13.21 -15.61 28.19
C ILE A 5 13.00 -14.52 29.24
N THR A 6 13.27 -14.87 30.48
CA THR A 6 13.32 -13.94 31.60
C THR A 6 14.70 -13.28 31.60
N LEU A 7 14.77 -11.99 31.31
CA LEU A 7 16.01 -11.21 31.45
C LEU A 7 16.14 -10.70 32.88
N LEU A 8 17.24 -11.05 33.48
CA LEU A 8 17.65 -10.62 34.83
C LEU A 8 18.20 -9.20 34.76
N SER A 9 17.59 -8.28 35.49
CA SER A 9 17.96 -6.88 35.56
C SER A 9 19.24 -6.65 36.33
N GLY A 10 20.28 -6.16 35.67
CA GLY A 10 21.44 -5.50 36.27
C GLY A 10 21.29 -3.99 36.16
N LEU A 11 21.20 -3.34 37.32
CA LEU A 11 21.04 -1.90 37.48
C LEU A 11 22.33 -1.16 37.10
N LEU A 12 22.36 -0.39 36.03
CA LEU A 12 23.33 0.68 35.79
C LEU A 12 22.56 1.94 35.40
N LEU A 13 22.56 2.90 36.30
CA LEU A 13 22.04 4.25 36.09
C LEU A 13 22.95 4.97 35.08
N ALA A 14 22.51 5.02 33.82
CA ALA A 14 22.93 6.04 32.88
C ALA A 14 21.64 6.60 32.27
N SER A 15 21.49 7.91 32.31
CA SER A 15 20.42 8.66 31.68
C SER A 15 20.47 8.45 30.17
N GLY A 16 19.81 7.41 29.70
CA GLY A 16 19.71 7.04 28.31
C GLY A 16 18.25 6.95 27.93
N LEU A 17 17.91 7.49 26.81
CA LEU A 17 16.65 7.35 26.11
C LEU A 17 16.17 5.89 26.17
N PHE A 18 14.98 5.67 26.70
CA PHE A 18 14.34 4.35 26.68
C PHE A 18 13.83 4.08 25.27
N ALA A 19 14.60 3.34 24.48
CA ALA A 19 14.07 2.69 23.32
C ALA A 19 13.01 1.68 23.77
N GLN A 20 11.74 1.93 23.48
CA GLN A 20 10.68 0.98 23.74
C GLN A 20 10.74 -0.11 22.68
N VAL A 21 11.02 -1.33 23.10
CA VAL A 21 10.85 -2.52 22.26
C VAL A 21 9.35 -2.78 22.16
N LYS A 22 8.78 -2.58 20.98
CA LYS A 22 7.38 -2.90 20.70
C LYS A 22 7.32 -4.25 20.01
N SER A 23 6.57 -5.20 20.57
CA SER A 23 6.38 -6.50 19.92
C SER A 23 5.47 -6.35 18.71
N LEU A 24 5.88 -6.92 17.58
CA LEU A 24 5.11 -6.94 16.37
C LEU A 24 4.05 -8.04 16.43
N GLN A 25 2.80 -7.68 16.59
CA GLN A 25 1.68 -8.55 16.22
C GLN A 25 1.11 -8.08 14.89
N VAL A 26 1.67 -8.58 13.79
CA VAL A 26 1.14 -8.32 12.47
C VAL A 26 -0.01 -9.28 12.21
N THR A 27 -1.22 -8.76 12.25
CA THR A 27 -2.42 -9.49 11.84
C THR A 27 -2.92 -8.95 10.52
N GLU A 28 -3.52 -9.81 9.71
CA GLU A 28 -4.26 -9.36 8.55
C GLU A 28 -5.34 -8.39 9.02
N ARG A 29 -5.35 -7.19 8.44
CA ARG A 29 -6.19 -6.10 8.87
C ARG A 29 -7.66 -6.49 8.85
N GLN A 30 -8.31 -6.52 9.99
CA GLN A 30 -9.75 -6.53 10.06
C GLN A 30 -10.27 -5.13 9.70
N ALA A 31 -11.03 -5.06 8.62
CA ALA A 31 -11.36 -3.90 7.83
C ALA A 31 -12.21 -2.83 8.53
N LYS A 32 -11.91 -2.40 9.75
CA LYS A 32 -12.87 -1.54 10.45
C LYS A 32 -12.47 -0.10 10.74
N LYS A 33 -11.23 0.34 10.58
CA LYS A 33 -10.87 1.68 11.08
C LYS A 33 -10.02 2.58 10.20
N ILE A 34 -9.46 2.11 9.11
CA ILE A 34 -8.55 2.93 8.33
C ILE A 34 -9.16 3.19 6.98
N ALA A 35 -9.65 4.43 6.78
CA ALA A 35 -10.07 4.86 5.46
C ALA A 35 -8.81 4.98 4.58
N VAL A 36 -8.64 4.04 3.68
CA VAL A 36 -7.80 4.23 2.53
C VAL A 36 -8.75 4.75 1.46
N ASP A 37 -8.73 6.04 1.17
CA ASP A 37 -9.30 6.59 -0.07
C ASP A 37 -8.39 6.10 -1.21
N TYR A 38 -8.40 4.80 -1.38
CA TYR A 38 -7.66 4.11 -2.39
C TYR A 38 -8.64 3.77 -3.51
N VAL A 39 -8.58 4.55 -4.56
CA VAL A 39 -8.96 4.01 -5.87
C VAL A 39 -7.88 2.99 -6.16
N ALA A 40 -8.18 1.71 -6.02
CA ALA A 40 -7.27 0.66 -6.39
C ALA A 40 -6.72 1.03 -7.77
N ALA A 41 -5.42 1.35 -7.84
CA ALA A 41 -4.77 1.20 -9.11
C ALA A 41 -4.99 -0.28 -9.42
N GLU A 42 -5.84 -0.54 -10.40
CA GLU A 42 -6.07 -1.90 -10.83
C GLU A 42 -4.70 -2.54 -10.96
N LYS A 43 -4.45 -3.65 -10.25
CA LYS A 43 -3.51 -4.64 -10.77
C LYS A 43 -3.87 -4.69 -12.23
N PRO A 44 -2.96 -4.38 -13.17
CA PRO A 44 -3.34 -4.32 -14.58
C PRO A 44 -4.14 -5.58 -14.84
N ALA A 45 -5.42 -5.39 -15.15
CA ALA A 45 -6.30 -6.51 -15.41
C ALA A 45 -5.55 -7.29 -16.48
N VAL A 46 -5.25 -8.54 -16.21
CA VAL A 46 -4.69 -9.44 -17.24
C VAL A 46 -5.56 -9.18 -18.45
N ALA A 47 -4.96 -8.63 -19.50
CA ALA A 47 -5.73 -8.14 -20.65
C ALA A 47 -6.71 -9.25 -21.03
N PRO A 48 -8.01 -8.95 -21.21
CA PRO A 48 -9.00 -9.98 -21.43
C PRO A 48 -8.47 -10.83 -22.58
N LYS A 49 -8.33 -12.13 -22.33
CA LYS A 49 -7.87 -13.11 -23.32
C LYS A 49 -8.64 -12.86 -24.60
N ALA A 50 -8.00 -12.77 -25.76
CA ALA A 50 -8.67 -12.87 -27.04
C ALA A 50 -9.11 -14.33 -27.18
N LEU A 51 -10.21 -14.64 -26.56
CA LEU A 51 -10.87 -15.93 -26.64
C LEU A 51 -11.44 -16.07 -28.03
N GLY A 52 -11.62 -17.28 -28.48
CA GLY A 52 -12.31 -17.57 -29.74
C GLY A 52 -13.69 -16.92 -29.81
N ALA A 53 -14.29 -16.90 -30.97
CA ALA A 53 -15.65 -16.37 -31.13
C ALA A 53 -16.61 -17.05 -30.14
N PRO A 54 -17.48 -16.31 -29.47
CA PRO A 54 -18.45 -16.91 -28.57
C PRO A 54 -19.40 -17.83 -29.34
N PHE A 55 -19.58 -19.05 -28.86
CA PHE A 55 -20.54 -20.00 -29.39
C PHE A 55 -21.88 -19.97 -28.65
N TRP A 56 -21.93 -19.33 -27.49
CA TRP A 56 -23.13 -19.04 -26.73
C TRP A 56 -22.98 -17.69 -26.02
N THR A 57 -24.08 -16.90 -26.03
CA THR A 57 -24.15 -15.58 -25.39
C THR A 57 -25.50 -15.37 -24.74
N ASN A 58 -25.54 -14.63 -23.64
CA ASN A 58 -26.75 -14.17 -22.99
C ASN A 58 -26.55 -12.80 -22.36
N ASN A 59 -27.42 -11.87 -22.69
CA ASN A 59 -27.40 -10.49 -22.19
C ASN A 59 -28.62 -10.17 -21.29
N PHE A 60 -29.24 -11.17 -20.74
CA PHE A 60 -30.41 -11.07 -19.86
C PHE A 60 -31.65 -10.41 -20.47
N SER A 61 -31.67 -10.15 -21.77
CA SER A 61 -32.84 -9.56 -22.44
C SER A 61 -34.11 -10.40 -22.27
N ASN A 62 -33.96 -11.73 -22.18
CA ASN A 62 -35.05 -12.67 -21.87
C ASN A 62 -34.84 -13.29 -20.49
N PRO A 63 -35.52 -12.82 -19.42
CA PRO A 63 -35.35 -13.40 -18.08
C PRO A 63 -35.70 -14.88 -17.96
N ALA A 64 -36.50 -15.44 -18.88
CA ALA A 64 -36.88 -16.85 -18.86
C ALA A 64 -35.70 -17.80 -19.20
N ASP A 65 -34.59 -17.28 -19.74
CA ASP A 65 -33.37 -18.05 -19.96
C ASP A 65 -32.67 -18.43 -18.65
N TRP A 66 -33.11 -17.87 -17.54
CA TRP A 66 -32.54 -18.07 -16.23
C TRP A 66 -33.56 -18.48 -15.18
N THR A 67 -33.16 -19.33 -14.27
CA THR A 67 -33.93 -19.73 -13.11
C THR A 67 -33.34 -19.06 -11.87
N VAL A 68 -34.16 -18.25 -11.19
CA VAL A 68 -33.81 -17.59 -9.93
C VAL A 68 -34.29 -18.44 -8.77
N ASN A 69 -33.41 -18.65 -7.78
CA ASN A 69 -33.77 -19.24 -6.49
C ASN A 69 -33.31 -18.31 -5.37
N ASN A 70 -34.24 -17.62 -4.75
CA ASN A 70 -34.01 -16.71 -3.64
C ASN A 70 -34.29 -17.35 -2.27
N SER A 71 -34.16 -18.69 -2.16
CA SER A 71 -34.28 -19.45 -0.90
C SER A 71 -35.56 -19.17 -0.13
N GLY A 72 -36.66 -18.89 -0.83
CA GLY A 72 -37.96 -18.59 -0.25
C GLY A 72 -38.05 -17.20 0.42
N GLN A 73 -37.02 -16.36 0.28
CA GLN A 73 -37.08 -14.98 0.76
C GLN A 73 -38.14 -14.19 -0.01
N THR A 74 -39.01 -13.51 0.71
CA THR A 74 -40.06 -12.65 0.16
C THR A 74 -39.80 -11.22 0.58
N GLY A 75 -39.82 -10.31 -0.36
CA GLY A 75 -39.51 -8.89 -0.06
C GLY A 75 -39.22 -8.06 -1.32
N GLY A 76 -39.55 -8.63 -2.49
CA GLY A 76 -39.32 -7.96 -3.77
C GLY A 76 -37.82 -7.83 -4.08
N ALA A 77 -37.44 -6.76 -4.74
CA ALA A 77 -36.07 -6.45 -5.15
C ALA A 77 -35.06 -6.28 -3.99
N ALA A 78 -35.49 -6.37 -2.73
CA ALA A 78 -34.59 -6.24 -1.57
C ALA A 78 -33.81 -7.51 -1.24
N PHE A 79 -34.11 -8.67 -1.85
CA PHE A 79 -33.48 -9.94 -1.50
C PHE A 79 -33.27 -10.86 -2.70
N GLY A 80 -32.02 -11.20 -2.95
CA GLY A 80 -31.63 -12.19 -3.92
C GLY A 80 -31.51 -11.62 -5.35
N TRP A 81 -31.60 -12.51 -6.32
CA TRP A 81 -31.42 -12.16 -7.72
C TRP A 81 -32.71 -11.60 -8.33
N SER A 82 -32.55 -10.54 -9.12
CA SER A 82 -33.53 -10.04 -10.08
C SER A 82 -32.90 -9.91 -11.47
N ILE A 83 -33.73 -9.90 -12.52
CA ILE A 83 -33.32 -9.64 -13.90
C ILE A 83 -34.22 -8.55 -14.46
N ASP A 84 -33.73 -7.33 -14.42
CA ASP A 84 -34.47 -6.15 -14.90
C ASP A 84 -33.49 -4.99 -15.19
N SER A 85 -34.03 -3.79 -15.36
CA SER A 85 -33.25 -2.56 -15.58
C SER A 85 -33.18 -1.66 -14.35
N ILE A 86 -33.67 -2.13 -13.20
CA ILE A 86 -33.71 -1.39 -11.94
C ILE A 86 -32.39 -1.63 -11.21
N LYS A 87 -31.95 -0.64 -10.45
CA LYS A 87 -30.70 -0.63 -9.69
C LYS A 87 -31.05 -0.57 -8.21
N ASP A 88 -31.14 -1.71 -7.58
CA ASP A 88 -31.57 -1.85 -6.19
C ASP A 88 -30.43 -1.99 -5.18
N GLY A 89 -29.19 -2.05 -5.64
CA GLY A 89 -28.00 -2.10 -4.76
C GLY A 89 -27.89 -0.84 -3.90
N TRP A 90 -28.01 -1.00 -2.60
CA TRP A 90 -28.08 0.12 -1.66
C TRP A 90 -26.81 0.97 -1.58
N TRP A 91 -25.63 0.40 -1.88
CA TRP A 91 -24.35 1.07 -1.82
C TRP A 91 -24.03 1.91 -3.07
N ALA A 92 -24.65 1.57 -4.21
CA ALA A 92 -24.50 2.28 -5.48
C ALA A 92 -25.85 2.41 -6.21
N PRO A 93 -26.88 2.95 -5.56
CA PRO A 93 -28.26 2.88 -6.04
C PRO A 93 -28.51 3.62 -7.35
N ALA A 94 -27.59 4.48 -7.77
CA ALA A 94 -27.70 5.25 -9.01
C ALA A 94 -26.85 4.71 -10.16
N THR A 95 -26.06 3.66 -9.94
CA THR A 95 -25.06 3.18 -10.91
C THR A 95 -25.44 1.79 -11.40
N ALA A 96 -25.84 1.67 -12.69
CA ALA A 96 -25.98 0.38 -13.35
C ALA A 96 -24.62 -0.17 -13.76
N ILE A 97 -24.59 -1.48 -14.09
CA ILE A 97 -23.43 -2.04 -14.78
C ILE A 97 -23.27 -1.37 -16.15
N ALA A 98 -22.06 -0.96 -16.50
CA ALA A 98 -21.73 -0.42 -17.82
C ALA A 98 -21.44 -1.60 -18.75
N SER A 99 -22.48 -2.17 -19.36
CA SER A 99 -22.41 -3.29 -20.30
C SER A 99 -22.66 -2.84 -21.73
N THR A 100 -22.44 -3.76 -22.68
CA THR A 100 -22.73 -3.52 -24.10
C THR A 100 -24.20 -3.80 -24.45
N SER A 101 -24.93 -4.48 -23.56
CA SER A 101 -26.35 -4.73 -23.73
C SER A 101 -27.19 -3.53 -23.27
N GLU A 102 -28.16 -3.13 -24.07
CA GLU A 102 -29.11 -2.09 -23.68
C GLU A 102 -30.31 -2.75 -22.99
N GLY A 103 -30.46 -2.54 -21.67
CA GLY A 103 -31.72 -2.89 -21.04
C GLY A 103 -31.60 -3.64 -19.73
N LYS A 104 -31.71 -4.98 -19.72
CA LYS A 104 -31.76 -5.79 -18.52
C LYS A 104 -30.39 -6.38 -18.21
N PHE A 105 -30.14 -6.55 -16.93
CA PHE A 105 -28.98 -7.26 -16.38
C PHE A 105 -29.42 -8.08 -15.16
N ALA A 106 -28.59 -9.01 -14.71
CA ALA A 106 -28.83 -9.68 -13.45
C ALA A 106 -28.23 -8.87 -12.31
N GLU A 107 -29.05 -8.60 -11.31
CA GLU A 107 -28.64 -7.93 -10.09
C GLU A 107 -28.92 -8.79 -8.88
N LEU A 108 -27.92 -8.96 -8.00
CA LEU A 108 -28.13 -9.47 -6.67
C LEU A 108 -28.13 -8.31 -5.69
N SER A 109 -29.19 -8.19 -4.90
CA SER A 109 -29.22 -7.38 -3.69
C SER A 109 -29.61 -8.21 -2.48
N ASN A 110 -29.14 -7.83 -1.33
CA ASN A 110 -29.49 -8.52 -0.07
C ASN A 110 -29.55 -7.53 1.08
N GLY A 111 -30.76 -7.24 1.46
CA GLY A 111 -31.04 -6.40 2.60
C GLY A 111 -31.06 -4.91 2.29
N ASN A 112 -31.48 -4.20 3.31
CA ASN A 112 -31.53 -2.75 3.35
C ASN A 112 -30.82 -2.32 4.63
N PRO A 113 -29.92 -1.34 4.62
CA PRO A 113 -29.20 -0.89 5.81
C PRO A 113 -30.12 -0.39 6.93
N THR A 114 -31.39 -0.10 6.61
CA THR A 114 -32.41 0.29 7.60
C THR A 114 -33.15 -0.89 8.23
N LEU A 115 -32.99 -2.13 7.70
CA LEU A 115 -33.58 -3.33 8.29
C LEU A 115 -32.75 -3.82 9.47
N THR A 116 -33.42 -4.28 10.51
CA THR A 116 -32.73 -4.85 11.67
C THR A 116 -32.29 -6.28 11.41
N PRO A 117 -31.13 -6.73 11.93
CA PRO A 117 -30.64 -8.10 11.76
C PRO A 117 -31.66 -9.19 12.17
N ALA A 118 -32.53 -8.90 13.13
CA ALA A 118 -33.53 -9.85 13.62
C ALA A 118 -34.58 -10.26 12.58
N THR A 119 -34.70 -9.54 11.47
CA THR A 119 -35.65 -9.84 10.38
C THR A 119 -35.01 -10.53 9.19
N GLN A 120 -33.70 -10.79 9.24
CA GLN A 120 -32.93 -11.38 8.15
C GLN A 120 -32.53 -12.82 8.47
N ALA A 121 -32.65 -13.72 7.48
CA ALA A 121 -32.11 -15.05 7.60
C ALA A 121 -30.58 -15.01 7.42
N LEU A 122 -29.85 -15.59 8.35
CA LEU A 122 -28.39 -15.79 8.23
C LEU A 122 -28.09 -17.03 7.38
N ASN A 123 -26.95 -17.05 6.70
CA ASN A 123 -26.46 -18.18 5.89
C ASN A 123 -27.42 -18.58 4.76
N VAL A 124 -27.94 -17.59 4.06
CA VAL A 124 -28.80 -17.80 2.90
C VAL A 124 -27.95 -17.84 1.64
N THR A 125 -28.25 -18.78 0.74
CA THR A 125 -27.63 -18.87 -0.58
C THR A 125 -28.67 -18.57 -1.65
N TYR A 126 -28.39 -17.56 -2.45
CA TYR A 126 -29.19 -17.17 -3.62
C TYR A 126 -28.51 -17.67 -4.90
N THR A 127 -29.28 -18.24 -5.84
CA THR A 127 -28.70 -18.74 -7.07
C THR A 127 -29.43 -18.23 -8.31
N LEU A 128 -28.66 -17.96 -9.35
CA LEU A 128 -29.10 -17.64 -10.70
C LEU A 128 -28.51 -18.68 -11.65
N THR A 129 -29.35 -19.49 -12.27
CA THR A 129 -28.92 -20.67 -13.05
C THR A 129 -29.52 -20.62 -14.45
N THR A 130 -28.79 -20.98 -15.50
CA THR A 130 -29.36 -21.14 -16.84
C THR A 130 -30.53 -22.10 -16.81
N ALA A 131 -31.68 -21.70 -17.38
CA ALA A 131 -32.91 -22.50 -17.32
C ALA A 131 -32.82 -23.79 -18.15
N ALA A 132 -31.97 -23.78 -19.18
CA ALA A 132 -31.70 -24.94 -20.04
C ALA A 132 -30.20 -25.20 -20.12
N PRO A 133 -29.81 -26.45 -20.48
CA PRO A 133 -28.40 -26.75 -20.73
C PRO A 133 -27.91 -26.03 -21.99
N ILE A 134 -26.65 -25.61 -21.96
CA ILE A 134 -25.95 -25.07 -23.13
C ILE A 134 -25.20 -26.24 -23.78
N SER A 135 -25.43 -26.43 -25.09
CA SER A 135 -24.81 -27.52 -25.85
C SER A 135 -23.34 -27.26 -26.10
N LEU A 136 -22.50 -28.27 -25.85
CA LEU A 136 -21.06 -28.27 -26.15
C LEU A 136 -20.72 -29.00 -27.45
N ALA A 137 -21.71 -29.44 -28.23
CA ALA A 137 -21.51 -30.29 -29.41
C ALA A 137 -20.59 -29.70 -30.48
N THR A 138 -20.51 -28.37 -30.60
CA THR A 138 -19.69 -27.68 -31.60
C THR A 138 -18.36 -27.15 -31.04
N ALA A 139 -18.28 -26.89 -29.75
CA ALA A 139 -17.15 -26.23 -29.14
C ALA A 139 -16.24 -27.22 -28.37
N GLY A 140 -16.78 -28.41 -28.01
CA GLY A 140 -16.05 -29.32 -27.11
C GLY A 140 -16.01 -28.81 -25.68
N THR A 141 -15.01 -29.26 -24.93
CA THR A 141 -14.83 -28.98 -23.50
C THR A 141 -13.71 -27.98 -23.20
N ASP A 142 -12.93 -27.60 -24.22
CA ASP A 142 -11.86 -26.58 -24.09
C ASP A 142 -12.45 -25.18 -24.23
N ILE A 143 -13.16 -24.75 -23.20
CA ILE A 143 -13.96 -23.52 -23.22
C ILE A 143 -13.75 -22.69 -21.96
N SER A 144 -14.05 -21.40 -22.06
CA SER A 144 -14.09 -20.47 -20.92
C SER A 144 -15.47 -19.82 -20.79
N LEU A 145 -15.84 -19.57 -19.54
CA LEU A 145 -16.94 -18.67 -19.17
C LEU A 145 -16.38 -17.25 -19.07
N GLN A 146 -16.98 -16.31 -19.79
CA GLN A 146 -16.67 -14.88 -19.70
C GLN A 146 -17.95 -14.09 -19.43
N PHE A 147 -17.88 -13.08 -18.56
CA PHE A 147 -19.00 -12.18 -18.29
C PHE A 147 -18.48 -10.83 -17.77
N LEU A 148 -19.31 -9.82 -17.90
CA LEU A 148 -19.11 -8.54 -17.24
C LEU A 148 -19.71 -8.58 -15.85
N GLN A 149 -19.00 -7.99 -14.89
CA GLN A 149 -19.50 -7.83 -13.53
C GLN A 149 -19.22 -6.43 -12.98
N PHE A 150 -20.05 -6.01 -12.04
CA PHE A 150 -19.87 -4.84 -11.22
C PHE A 150 -20.43 -5.12 -9.83
N GLY A 151 -19.77 -4.68 -8.79
CA GLY A 151 -20.19 -4.99 -7.42
C GLY A 151 -19.09 -4.75 -6.41
N ALA A 152 -19.30 -5.24 -5.21
CA ALA A 152 -18.28 -5.26 -4.17
C ALA A 152 -18.54 -6.44 -3.23
N ARG A 153 -17.47 -6.86 -2.54
CA ARG A 153 -17.56 -7.88 -1.48
C ARG A 153 -17.67 -7.23 -0.12
N PHE A 154 -18.36 -7.94 0.77
CA PHE A 154 -18.36 -7.65 2.20
C PHE A 154 -18.28 -8.99 2.98
N ASN A 155 -19.30 -9.38 3.75
CA ASN A 155 -19.37 -10.69 4.41
C ASN A 155 -20.18 -11.67 3.56
N ASP A 156 -19.73 -11.89 2.34
CA ASP A 156 -20.42 -12.71 1.34
C ASP A 156 -19.44 -13.54 0.53
N LEU A 157 -19.95 -14.64 -0.02
CA LEU A 157 -19.26 -15.50 -0.96
C LEU A 157 -19.94 -15.42 -2.32
N GLN A 158 -19.26 -14.91 -3.32
CA GLN A 158 -19.70 -14.79 -4.70
C GLN A 158 -18.99 -15.85 -5.54
N GLN A 159 -19.75 -16.85 -6.04
CA GLN A 159 -19.19 -17.99 -6.76
C GLN A 159 -19.82 -18.20 -8.12
N MET A 160 -19.02 -18.69 -9.06
CA MET A 160 -19.43 -19.23 -10.34
C MET A 160 -19.34 -20.76 -10.27
N LEU A 161 -20.42 -21.43 -10.66
CA LEU A 161 -20.50 -22.89 -10.66
C LEU A 161 -20.98 -23.38 -12.02
N ILE A 162 -20.60 -24.61 -12.35
CA ILE A 162 -21.13 -25.32 -13.52
C ILE A 162 -21.69 -26.69 -13.15
N SER A 163 -22.54 -27.21 -14.01
CA SER A 163 -23.06 -28.57 -13.92
C SER A 163 -23.16 -29.18 -15.32
N THR A 164 -22.94 -30.49 -15.43
CA THR A 164 -23.15 -31.25 -16.68
C THR A 164 -24.41 -32.08 -16.64
N ASP A 165 -25.07 -32.20 -15.45
CA ASP A 165 -26.29 -32.97 -15.21
C ASP A 165 -27.49 -32.11 -14.78
N GLY A 166 -27.29 -30.81 -14.56
CA GLY A 166 -28.30 -29.86 -14.09
C GLY A 166 -28.66 -29.97 -12.61
N THR A 167 -28.05 -30.88 -11.88
CA THR A 167 -28.34 -31.16 -10.46
C THR A 167 -27.15 -30.97 -9.54
N THR A 168 -25.99 -31.48 -9.93
CA THR A 168 -24.75 -31.37 -9.17
C THR A 168 -23.93 -30.20 -9.71
N PHE A 169 -23.69 -29.18 -8.90
CA PHE A 169 -22.94 -27.99 -9.29
C PHE A 169 -21.58 -27.94 -8.62
N THR A 170 -20.53 -27.74 -9.41
CA THR A 170 -19.15 -27.60 -8.98
C THR A 170 -18.72 -26.13 -9.09
N ALA A 171 -18.14 -25.58 -8.04
CA ALA A 171 -17.55 -24.23 -8.08
C ALA A 171 -16.31 -24.22 -9.00
N VAL A 172 -16.29 -23.29 -9.93
CA VAL A 172 -15.19 -23.13 -10.91
C VAL A 172 -14.46 -21.81 -10.73
N GLY A 173 -14.99 -20.92 -9.92
CA GLY A 173 -14.37 -19.64 -9.59
C GLY A 173 -15.14 -18.88 -8.53
N ASP A 174 -14.49 -17.87 -7.96
CA ASP A 174 -15.10 -16.95 -7.00
C ASP A 174 -14.51 -15.54 -7.17
N ASN A 175 -14.96 -14.62 -6.32
CA ASN A 175 -14.46 -13.26 -6.24
C ASN A 175 -13.59 -13.01 -5.00
N ASN A 176 -13.05 -14.06 -4.35
CA ASN A 176 -12.27 -13.94 -3.12
C ASN A 176 -10.94 -13.19 -3.28
N ASN A 177 -10.49 -13.01 -4.52
CA ASN A 177 -9.32 -12.20 -4.86
C ASN A 177 -9.56 -10.68 -4.78
N TYR A 178 -10.81 -10.23 -4.71
CA TYR A 178 -11.11 -8.81 -4.48
C TYR A 178 -11.15 -8.51 -2.99
N ASP A 179 -10.60 -7.37 -2.62
CA ASP A 179 -10.63 -6.90 -1.24
C ASP A 179 -12.06 -6.60 -0.80
N VAL A 180 -12.32 -6.85 0.49
CA VAL A 180 -13.61 -6.54 1.09
C VAL A 180 -13.79 -5.02 1.18
N LEU A 181 -14.85 -4.49 0.56
CA LEU A 181 -15.22 -3.09 0.69
C LEU A 181 -15.80 -2.83 2.10
N SER A 182 -15.22 -1.90 2.79
CA SER A 182 -15.69 -1.48 4.12
C SER A 182 -15.58 0.04 4.24
N ALA A 183 -16.14 0.61 5.28
CA ALA A 183 -15.98 2.04 5.58
C ALA A 183 -14.51 2.48 5.72
N THR A 184 -13.60 1.53 5.76
CA THR A 184 -12.19 1.71 6.10
C THR A 184 -11.23 1.13 5.07
N GLY A 185 -11.69 0.61 3.94
CA GLY A 185 -10.83 0.08 2.88
C GLY A 185 -11.55 -0.82 1.88
N GLY A 186 -10.81 -1.28 0.88
CA GLY A 186 -11.31 -2.00 -0.27
C GLY A 186 -11.98 -1.07 -1.28
N ALA A 187 -12.36 -1.61 -2.41
CA ALA A 187 -13.04 -0.88 -3.47
C ALA A 187 -14.14 -1.74 -4.11
N ALA A 188 -15.11 -1.08 -4.72
CA ALA A 188 -15.98 -1.75 -5.67
C ALA A 188 -15.14 -2.25 -6.86
N TYR A 189 -15.64 -3.28 -7.55
CA TYR A 189 -15.05 -3.68 -8.83
C TYR A 189 -15.09 -2.51 -9.81
N ALA A 190 -14.16 -2.47 -10.77
CA ALA A 190 -14.30 -1.53 -11.89
C ALA A 190 -15.65 -1.77 -12.62
N ASN A 191 -16.24 -0.72 -13.14
CA ASN A 191 -17.53 -0.80 -13.81
C ASN A 191 -17.40 -0.60 -15.35
N PRO A 192 -17.47 -1.68 -16.15
CA PRO A 192 -17.55 -3.08 -15.76
C PRO A 192 -16.17 -3.71 -15.53
N THR A 193 -16.12 -4.82 -14.83
CA THR A 193 -14.96 -5.73 -14.82
C THR A 193 -15.30 -6.97 -15.63
N THR A 194 -14.42 -7.38 -16.53
CA THR A 194 -14.56 -8.67 -17.25
C THR A 194 -13.99 -9.79 -16.38
N LYS A 195 -14.79 -10.80 -16.09
CA LYS A 195 -14.35 -12.05 -15.45
C LYS A 195 -14.27 -13.15 -16.50
N THR A 196 -13.14 -13.87 -16.52
CA THR A 196 -12.93 -15.03 -17.39
C THR A 196 -12.50 -16.22 -16.55
N ILE A 197 -13.13 -17.37 -16.75
CA ILE A 197 -12.87 -18.61 -16.02
C ILE A 197 -12.70 -19.74 -17.04
N ASN A 198 -11.54 -20.38 -17.06
CA ASN A 198 -11.31 -21.56 -17.87
C ASN A 198 -12.09 -22.75 -17.28
N LEU A 199 -12.98 -23.33 -18.05
CA LEU A 199 -13.81 -24.45 -17.64
C LEU A 199 -13.21 -25.82 -17.97
N ALA A 200 -12.20 -25.88 -18.83
CA ALA A 200 -11.61 -27.15 -19.27
C ALA A 200 -11.16 -28.07 -18.11
N PRO A 201 -10.60 -27.58 -16.98
CA PRO A 201 -10.23 -28.44 -15.84
C PRO A 201 -11.41 -29.10 -15.14
N PHE A 202 -12.62 -28.59 -15.35
CA PHE A 202 -13.83 -29.01 -14.65
C PHE A 202 -14.79 -29.84 -15.55
N LEU A 203 -14.49 -29.92 -16.85
CA LEU A 203 -15.29 -30.63 -17.83
C LEU A 203 -14.56 -31.91 -18.27
N THR A 204 -15.24 -33.04 -18.20
CA THR A 204 -14.72 -34.27 -18.79
C THR A 204 -14.90 -34.25 -20.29
N SER A 205 -14.06 -34.94 -21.05
CA SER A 205 -14.17 -35.04 -22.52
C SER A 205 -15.50 -35.63 -23.00
N ALA A 206 -16.25 -36.28 -22.10
CA ALA A 206 -17.58 -36.82 -22.39
C ALA A 206 -18.72 -35.81 -22.16
N ALA A 207 -18.43 -34.63 -21.64
CA ALA A 207 -19.46 -33.63 -21.40
C ALA A 207 -20.00 -33.08 -22.72
N THR A 208 -21.31 -33.15 -22.90
CA THR A 208 -22.03 -32.70 -24.13
C THR A 208 -22.82 -31.43 -23.87
N GLN A 209 -22.95 -31.00 -22.65
CA GLN A 209 -23.73 -29.87 -22.22
C GLN A 209 -23.27 -29.32 -20.89
N VAL A 210 -23.59 -28.04 -20.60
CA VAL A 210 -23.25 -27.39 -19.35
C VAL A 210 -24.35 -26.42 -18.91
N TRP A 211 -24.63 -26.35 -17.63
CA TRP A 211 -25.37 -25.26 -16.98
C TRP A 211 -24.39 -24.34 -16.27
N ILE A 212 -24.69 -23.05 -16.27
CA ILE A 212 -23.95 -22.02 -15.53
C ILE A 212 -24.81 -21.57 -14.35
N ARG A 213 -24.19 -21.41 -13.19
CA ARG A 213 -24.82 -20.88 -11.99
C ARG A 213 -23.95 -19.81 -11.37
N PHE A 214 -24.54 -18.65 -11.07
CA PHE A 214 -24.02 -17.65 -10.18
C PHE A 214 -24.65 -17.84 -8.81
N SER A 215 -23.83 -17.90 -7.77
CA SER A 215 -24.25 -18.16 -6.41
C SER A 215 -23.69 -17.10 -5.46
N TRP A 216 -24.54 -16.63 -4.57
CA TRP A 216 -24.16 -15.67 -3.57
C TRP A 216 -24.64 -16.15 -2.20
N THR A 217 -23.72 -16.26 -1.22
CA THR A 217 -24.01 -16.75 0.13
C THR A 217 -23.73 -15.66 1.16
N THR A 218 -24.73 -15.38 2.02
CA THR A 218 -24.61 -14.43 3.12
C THR A 218 -23.73 -14.98 4.24
N ASN A 219 -23.23 -14.08 5.10
CA ASN A 219 -22.50 -14.42 6.31
C ASN A 219 -21.34 -15.39 6.05
N TYR A 220 -20.46 -15.00 5.15
CA TYR A 220 -19.26 -15.77 4.81
C TYR A 220 -17.99 -14.92 4.99
N PRO A 221 -17.00 -15.39 5.78
CA PRO A 221 -17.07 -16.56 6.67
C PRO A 221 -18.07 -16.33 7.80
N ASN A 222 -18.62 -17.42 8.33
CA ASN A 222 -19.63 -17.36 9.38
C ASN A 222 -19.18 -16.53 10.58
N SER A 223 -20.01 -15.58 11.00
CA SER A 223 -19.83 -14.79 12.19
C SER A 223 -21.10 -14.78 13.03
N ALA A 224 -20.99 -15.18 14.29
CA ALA A 224 -22.11 -15.14 15.25
C ALA A 224 -22.26 -13.75 15.88
N THR A 225 -21.26 -12.88 15.77
CA THR A 225 -21.17 -11.64 16.53
C THR A 225 -21.25 -10.37 15.69
N ASN A 226 -21.01 -10.45 14.37
CA ASN A 226 -21.09 -9.29 13.49
C ASN A 226 -22.55 -9.06 13.04
N PRO A 227 -23.19 -7.96 13.45
CA PRO A 227 -24.57 -7.68 13.09
C PRO A 227 -24.79 -7.31 11.63
N ASN A 228 -23.71 -7.07 10.88
CA ASN A 228 -23.77 -6.58 9.49
C ASN A 228 -23.51 -7.68 8.44
N VAL A 229 -23.36 -8.94 8.84
CA VAL A 229 -23.05 -10.06 7.93
C VAL A 229 -24.15 -10.37 6.91
N TRP A 230 -25.34 -9.88 7.12
CA TRP A 230 -26.49 -10.05 6.23
C TRP A 230 -26.62 -8.93 5.20
N VAL A 231 -25.93 -7.81 5.38
CA VAL A 231 -25.92 -6.67 4.43
C VAL A 231 -24.84 -6.90 3.39
N THR A 232 -25.16 -6.68 2.13
CA THR A 232 -24.19 -6.73 1.02
C THR A 232 -24.26 -5.47 0.19
N TYR A 233 -23.20 -5.24 -0.57
CA TYR A 233 -23.13 -4.13 -1.51
C TYR A 233 -23.86 -4.40 -2.83
N GLY A 234 -24.07 -5.67 -3.19
CA GLY A 234 -24.67 -6.06 -4.45
C GLY A 234 -23.65 -6.62 -5.45
N TRP A 235 -24.17 -7.36 -6.43
CA TRP A 235 -23.39 -7.95 -7.50
C TRP A 235 -24.20 -7.94 -8.79
N TYR A 236 -23.74 -7.21 -9.79
CA TYR A 236 -24.35 -7.10 -11.10
C TYR A 236 -23.60 -7.95 -12.11
N ILE A 237 -24.31 -8.61 -13.01
CA ILE A 237 -23.74 -9.48 -14.04
C ILE A 237 -24.46 -9.20 -15.37
N ASP A 238 -23.66 -9.11 -16.44
CA ASP A 238 -24.18 -8.99 -17.80
C ASP A 238 -23.23 -9.60 -18.85
N ASP A 239 -23.67 -9.64 -20.10
CA ASP A 239 -22.90 -10.11 -21.26
C ASP A 239 -22.20 -11.45 -21.04
N VAL A 240 -22.94 -12.45 -20.54
CA VAL A 240 -22.41 -13.79 -20.26
C VAL A 240 -22.15 -14.53 -21.58
N LYS A 241 -20.96 -15.14 -21.70
CA LYS A 241 -20.51 -15.83 -22.92
C LYS A 241 -19.81 -17.13 -22.57
N LEU A 242 -19.97 -18.13 -23.42
CA LEU A 242 -19.06 -19.26 -23.52
C LEU A 242 -18.26 -19.15 -24.82
N VAL A 243 -16.95 -19.26 -24.71
CA VAL A 243 -15.99 -19.09 -25.78
C VAL A 243 -15.03 -20.26 -25.81
N THR A 244 -14.50 -20.64 -26.98
CA THR A 244 -13.44 -21.64 -27.06
C THR A 244 -12.12 -21.07 -26.54
N ASN A 245 -11.33 -21.90 -25.88
CA ASN A 245 -9.99 -21.52 -25.46
C ASN A 245 -9.05 -21.46 -26.68
N PRO A 246 -8.04 -20.59 -26.68
CA PRO A 246 -7.01 -20.56 -27.72
C PRO A 246 -6.18 -21.84 -27.69
N ASP A 247 -5.49 -22.17 -28.79
CA ASP A 247 -4.53 -23.27 -28.81
C ASP A 247 -3.25 -22.89 -28.05
N PHE A 248 -2.79 -21.67 -28.21
CA PHE A 248 -1.57 -21.14 -27.62
C PHE A 248 -1.88 -19.82 -26.90
N ASP A 249 -1.74 -19.78 -25.59
CA ASP A 249 -1.99 -18.57 -24.78
C ASP A 249 -1.12 -18.61 -23.50
N LEU A 250 -0.02 -17.92 -23.54
CA LEU A 250 0.86 -17.76 -22.38
C LEU A 250 0.60 -16.38 -21.77
N SER A 251 0.19 -16.33 -20.53
CA SER A 251 -0.15 -15.09 -19.83
C SER A 251 0.63 -14.91 -18.55
N VAL A 252 0.95 -13.66 -18.18
CA VAL A 252 1.52 -13.33 -16.87
C VAL A 252 0.39 -13.26 -15.86
N THR A 253 0.49 -14.05 -14.78
CA THR A 253 -0.47 -14.03 -13.66
C THR A 253 0.00 -13.12 -12.55
N GLU A 254 1.32 -13.04 -12.33
CA GLU A 254 1.94 -12.21 -11.33
C GLU A 254 3.35 -11.86 -11.80
N ASP A 255 3.81 -10.67 -11.51
CA ASP A 255 5.16 -10.24 -11.82
C ASP A 255 5.85 -9.64 -10.60
N TYR A 256 7.15 -9.80 -10.59
CA TYR A 256 8.01 -9.22 -9.58
C TYR A 256 9.23 -8.57 -10.25
N TRP A 257 9.61 -7.42 -9.74
CA TRP A 257 10.89 -6.81 -9.98
C TRP A 257 11.34 -6.11 -8.71
N GLY A 258 12.63 -6.08 -8.42
CA GLY A 258 13.12 -5.38 -7.23
C GLY A 258 14.36 -6.03 -6.66
N THR A 259 14.71 -5.59 -5.46
CA THR A 259 15.86 -6.07 -4.73
C THR A 259 15.38 -6.77 -3.46
N ALA A 260 15.71 -8.05 -3.30
CA ALA A 260 15.35 -8.88 -2.13
C ALA A 260 13.86 -8.78 -1.73
N GLY A 261 12.93 -8.75 -2.69
CA GLY A 261 11.50 -8.71 -2.42
C GLY A 261 10.90 -7.31 -2.34
N LEU A 262 11.69 -6.25 -2.50
CA LEU A 262 11.21 -4.87 -2.38
C LEU A 262 11.42 -4.08 -3.67
N ASN A 263 10.36 -3.40 -4.12
CA ASN A 263 10.43 -2.44 -5.22
C ASN A 263 10.89 -1.09 -4.70
N TYR A 264 11.86 -0.48 -5.38
CA TYR A 264 12.32 0.87 -5.09
C TYR A 264 12.23 1.74 -6.33
N PHE A 265 11.48 2.84 -6.25
CA PHE A 265 11.31 3.77 -7.37
C PHE A 265 12.31 4.93 -7.33
N GLN A 266 12.93 5.19 -6.18
CA GLN A 266 14.10 6.05 -6.07
C GLN A 266 15.15 5.33 -5.21
N ILE A 267 16.36 5.25 -5.72
CA ILE A 267 17.48 4.54 -5.09
C ILE A 267 18.64 5.51 -4.96
N PRO A 268 19.11 5.87 -3.76
CA PRO A 268 20.30 6.70 -3.64
C PRO A 268 21.54 5.93 -4.13
N THR A 269 22.52 6.64 -4.67
CA THR A 269 23.74 6.04 -5.22
C THR A 269 24.45 5.10 -4.24
N THR A 270 24.32 5.35 -2.95
CA THR A 270 24.89 4.54 -1.87
C THR A 270 24.13 3.24 -1.60
N GLN A 271 22.90 3.11 -2.06
CA GLN A 271 22.04 1.93 -1.84
C GLN A 271 21.77 1.15 -3.13
N ILE A 272 22.60 1.36 -4.16
CA ILE A 272 22.51 0.58 -5.39
C ILE A 272 22.80 -0.90 -5.10
N ALA A 273 21.87 -1.76 -5.50
CA ALA A 273 21.97 -3.21 -5.37
C ALA A 273 21.39 -3.90 -6.62
N PRO A 274 21.69 -5.19 -6.85
CA PRO A 274 21.14 -5.92 -7.98
C PRO A 274 19.62 -6.04 -7.92
N ILE A 275 18.97 -5.89 -9.07
CA ILE A 275 17.53 -5.96 -9.26
C ILE A 275 17.19 -7.26 -9.98
N ASP A 276 16.28 -8.04 -9.40
CA ASP A 276 15.72 -9.27 -9.94
C ASP A 276 14.45 -9.00 -10.75
N PHE A 277 14.16 -9.90 -11.68
CA PHE A 277 12.92 -9.88 -12.45
C PHE A 277 12.36 -11.30 -12.54
N THR A 278 11.10 -11.46 -12.20
CA THR A 278 10.36 -12.72 -12.25
C THR A 278 8.98 -12.49 -12.83
N ALA A 279 8.47 -13.45 -13.59
CA ALA A 279 7.07 -13.50 -14.02
C ALA A 279 6.51 -14.89 -13.73
N ASN A 280 5.45 -14.97 -12.95
CA ASN A 280 4.64 -16.15 -12.84
C ASN A 280 3.71 -16.20 -14.04
N VAL A 281 3.73 -17.31 -14.76
CA VAL A 281 3.04 -17.45 -16.03
C VAL A 281 2.05 -18.60 -15.99
N PHE A 282 1.00 -18.48 -16.77
CA PHE A 282 -0.02 -19.51 -16.95
C PHE A 282 -0.23 -19.74 -18.44
N ASN A 283 -0.23 -21.00 -18.86
CA ASN A 283 -0.61 -21.40 -20.19
C ASN A 283 -2.14 -21.64 -20.21
N GLY A 284 -2.88 -20.67 -20.72
CA GLY A 284 -4.35 -20.76 -20.86
C GLY A 284 -4.79 -21.47 -22.13
N GLY A 285 -3.84 -21.87 -22.99
CA GLY A 285 -4.11 -22.59 -24.21
C GLY A 285 -4.31 -24.09 -24.03
N THR A 286 -4.70 -24.77 -25.11
CA THR A 286 -4.96 -26.21 -25.14
C THR A 286 -3.71 -27.03 -25.49
N ALA A 287 -2.65 -26.38 -25.98
CA ALA A 287 -1.37 -26.99 -26.34
C ALA A 287 -0.25 -26.58 -25.38
N THR A 288 0.80 -27.39 -25.30
CA THR A 288 2.02 -27.07 -24.54
C THR A 288 2.76 -25.91 -25.20
N MET A 289 3.12 -24.90 -24.42
CA MET A 289 4.00 -23.81 -24.81
C MET A 289 5.45 -24.23 -24.56
N THR A 290 6.20 -24.51 -25.63
CA THR A 290 7.61 -24.92 -25.54
C THR A 290 8.53 -23.71 -25.57
N ASN A 291 9.68 -23.82 -24.85
CA ASN A 291 10.67 -22.77 -24.74
C ASN A 291 10.10 -21.41 -24.26
N ALA A 292 9.15 -21.46 -23.31
CA ALA A 292 8.64 -20.26 -22.69
C ALA A 292 9.76 -19.52 -21.94
N THR A 293 9.90 -18.22 -22.19
CA THR A 293 10.93 -17.36 -21.61
C THR A 293 10.39 -16.01 -21.19
N LEU A 294 11.00 -15.42 -20.16
CA LEU A 294 10.87 -14.00 -19.78
C LEU A 294 12.05 -13.23 -20.38
N SER A 295 11.79 -12.24 -21.17
CA SER A 295 12.79 -11.29 -21.69
C SER A 295 12.64 -9.95 -20.97
N VAL A 296 13.74 -9.46 -20.41
CA VAL A 296 13.86 -8.16 -19.76
C VAL A 296 14.73 -7.24 -20.60
N ASN A 297 14.29 -6.00 -20.79
CA ASN A 297 15.03 -5.00 -21.55
C ASN A 297 15.03 -3.68 -20.78
N VAL A 298 16.23 -3.19 -20.42
CA VAL A 298 16.42 -1.92 -19.70
C VAL A 298 16.99 -0.88 -20.64
N ASN A 299 16.45 0.32 -20.62
CA ASN A 299 16.89 1.48 -21.41
C ASN A 299 17.10 1.16 -22.90
N THR A 300 16.11 0.48 -23.50
CA THR A 300 16.09 0.14 -24.94
C THR A 300 17.36 -0.61 -25.41
N GLY A 301 17.76 -1.62 -24.63
CA GLY A 301 18.86 -2.53 -25.00
C GLY A 301 20.21 -2.23 -24.32
N ALA A 302 20.29 -1.26 -23.42
CA ALA A 302 21.50 -1.06 -22.62
C ALA A 302 21.80 -2.25 -21.69
N PHE A 303 20.75 -2.97 -21.27
CA PHE A 303 20.85 -4.26 -20.60
C PHE A 303 19.70 -5.15 -21.06
N THR A 304 20.01 -6.42 -21.30
CA THR A 304 19.02 -7.45 -21.62
C THR A 304 19.30 -8.71 -20.81
N SER A 305 18.24 -9.37 -20.36
CA SER A 305 18.34 -10.68 -19.70
C SER A 305 17.17 -11.54 -20.14
N VAL A 306 17.41 -12.83 -20.32
CA VAL A 306 16.38 -13.80 -20.70
C VAL A 306 16.42 -14.95 -19.70
N SER A 307 15.25 -15.43 -19.27
CA SER A 307 15.16 -16.60 -18.38
C SER A 307 15.59 -17.89 -19.10
N THR A 308 15.89 -18.92 -18.32
CA THR A 308 16.03 -20.28 -18.87
C THR A 308 14.71 -20.70 -19.53
N PRO A 309 14.75 -21.24 -20.78
CA PRO A 309 13.54 -21.73 -21.43
C PRO A 309 12.91 -22.91 -20.69
N VAL A 310 11.60 -22.93 -20.55
CA VAL A 310 10.81 -24.01 -19.95
C VAL A 310 9.67 -24.43 -20.86
N ALA A 311 9.16 -25.64 -20.69
CA ALA A 311 7.94 -26.10 -21.35
C ALA A 311 6.78 -26.05 -20.35
N ILE A 312 5.73 -25.31 -20.70
CA ILE A 312 4.55 -25.13 -19.86
C ILE A 312 3.37 -25.88 -20.50
N PRO A 313 2.92 -27.00 -19.92
CA PRO A 313 1.81 -27.77 -20.48
C PRO A 313 0.52 -26.95 -20.48
N ALA A 314 -0.48 -27.39 -21.25
CA ALA A 314 -1.81 -26.81 -21.21
C ALA A 314 -2.31 -26.69 -19.79
N LEU A 315 -2.85 -25.53 -19.41
CA LEU A 315 -3.36 -25.18 -18.08
C LEU A 315 -2.29 -25.23 -16.96
N GLY A 316 -1.01 -25.36 -17.34
CA GLY A 316 0.12 -25.34 -16.41
C GLY A 316 0.56 -23.92 -16.05
N THR A 317 1.26 -23.83 -14.95
CA THR A 317 1.90 -22.60 -14.47
C THR A 317 3.40 -22.84 -14.30
N ASP A 318 4.18 -21.78 -14.42
CA ASP A 318 5.62 -21.80 -14.07
C ASP A 318 6.07 -20.40 -13.64
N SER A 319 7.27 -20.32 -13.07
CA SER A 319 7.90 -19.07 -12.67
C SER A 319 9.16 -18.85 -13.50
N LEU A 320 9.14 -17.80 -14.32
CA LEU A 320 10.25 -17.43 -15.20
C LEU A 320 11.11 -16.37 -14.51
N VAL A 321 12.36 -16.72 -14.21
CA VAL A 321 13.31 -15.81 -13.55
C VAL A 321 14.38 -15.39 -14.55
N ALA A 322 14.61 -14.08 -14.72
CA ALA A 322 15.67 -13.57 -15.59
C ALA A 322 17.05 -14.11 -15.17
N ALA A 323 17.84 -14.58 -16.12
CA ALA A 323 19.10 -15.29 -15.83
C ALA A 323 20.17 -14.39 -15.19
N THR A 324 20.09 -13.09 -15.39
CA THR A 324 21.03 -12.10 -14.84
C THR A 324 20.27 -10.94 -14.21
N GLN A 325 20.76 -10.49 -13.06
CA GLN A 325 20.25 -9.32 -12.36
C GLN A 325 20.74 -8.03 -13.05
N PHE A 326 19.95 -6.98 -12.96
CA PHE A 326 20.36 -5.66 -13.41
C PHE A 326 20.89 -4.82 -12.22
N THR A 327 22.09 -4.26 -12.37
CA THR A 327 22.63 -3.30 -11.41
C THR A 327 22.76 -1.93 -12.07
N PRO A 328 22.05 -0.90 -11.59
CA PRO A 328 22.19 0.45 -12.13
C PRO A 328 23.63 0.97 -12.04
N ALA A 329 24.10 1.63 -13.08
CA ALA A 329 25.48 2.13 -13.12
C ALA A 329 25.71 3.42 -12.32
N GLY A 330 24.65 4.15 -11.96
CA GLY A 330 24.75 5.44 -11.24
C GLY A 330 23.53 6.33 -11.47
N LEU A 331 23.69 7.60 -11.21
CA LEU A 331 22.62 8.60 -11.34
C LEU A 331 21.92 8.55 -12.71
N GLY A 332 20.59 8.63 -12.69
CA GLY A 332 19.78 8.64 -13.90
C GLY A 332 18.43 7.97 -13.72
N THR A 333 17.63 8.04 -14.77
CA THR A 333 16.36 7.32 -14.86
C THR A 333 16.55 6.06 -15.68
N TYR A 334 16.02 4.97 -15.17
CA TYR A 334 16.03 3.65 -15.80
C TYR A 334 14.59 3.24 -16.08
N SER A 335 14.35 2.77 -17.30
CA SER A 335 13.06 2.22 -17.69
C SER A 335 13.25 0.82 -18.22
N PHE A 336 12.36 -0.10 -17.86
CA PHE A 336 12.45 -1.47 -18.33
C PHE A 336 11.10 -2.00 -18.78
N THR A 337 11.17 -2.91 -19.76
CA THR A 337 10.05 -3.71 -20.25
C THR A 337 10.30 -5.18 -19.97
N ARG A 338 9.22 -5.94 -19.81
CA ARG A 338 9.25 -7.38 -19.58
C ARG A 338 8.23 -8.01 -20.51
N THR A 339 8.68 -9.01 -21.25
CA THR A 339 7.84 -9.72 -22.22
C THR A 339 8.07 -11.21 -22.09
N ILE A 340 7.00 -11.99 -22.08
CA ILE A 340 7.05 -13.44 -22.17
C ILE A 340 6.86 -13.87 -23.62
N SER A 341 7.50 -14.96 -24.01
CA SER A 341 7.39 -15.55 -25.35
C SER A 341 7.67 -17.04 -25.31
N ALA A 342 7.27 -17.77 -26.34
CA ALA A 342 7.55 -19.19 -26.52
C ALA A 342 7.81 -19.47 -28.02
N ASP A 343 8.08 -20.74 -28.38
CA ASP A 343 8.26 -21.13 -29.79
C ASP A 343 7.00 -20.93 -30.63
N SER A 344 5.83 -21.25 -30.06
CA SER A 344 4.56 -21.04 -30.74
C SER A 344 4.16 -19.59 -30.72
N ILE A 345 3.55 -19.13 -31.81
CA ILE A 345 2.91 -17.83 -31.86
C ILE A 345 1.72 -17.86 -30.89
N ASP A 346 1.70 -16.92 -29.98
CA ASP A 346 0.64 -16.76 -29.00
C ASP A 346 -0.63 -16.20 -29.70
N ASP A 347 -1.76 -16.85 -29.46
CA ASP A 347 -3.04 -16.41 -30.02
C ASP A 347 -3.56 -15.13 -29.35
N VAL A 348 -2.96 -14.78 -28.19
CA VAL A 348 -3.36 -13.66 -27.33
C VAL A 348 -2.17 -12.76 -26.95
N PRO A 349 -1.40 -12.26 -27.90
CA PRO A 349 -0.10 -11.60 -27.60
C PRO A 349 -0.21 -10.34 -26.72
N ALA A 350 -1.42 -9.82 -26.51
CA ALA A 350 -1.63 -8.61 -25.69
C ALA A 350 -1.38 -8.85 -24.18
N ASN A 351 -1.46 -10.09 -23.70
CA ASN A 351 -1.23 -10.46 -22.31
C ASN A 351 0.23 -10.91 -22.02
N ASN A 352 1.10 -10.83 -23.03
CA ASN A 352 2.50 -11.27 -22.96
C ASN A 352 3.47 -10.16 -22.57
N THR A 353 3.05 -8.90 -22.62
CA THR A 353 3.92 -7.75 -22.29
C THR A 353 3.40 -7.04 -21.06
N LEU A 354 4.27 -6.94 -20.06
CA LEU A 354 3.97 -6.19 -18.85
C LEU A 354 4.17 -4.69 -19.07
N PRO A 355 3.40 -3.85 -18.36
CA PRO A 355 3.61 -2.41 -18.41
C PRO A 355 5.06 -2.03 -18.13
N ALA A 356 5.56 -1.05 -18.86
CA ALA A 356 6.88 -0.50 -18.61
C ALA A 356 6.93 0.14 -17.23
N VAL A 357 8.04 -0.08 -16.53
CA VAL A 357 8.29 0.51 -15.22
C VAL A 357 9.51 1.41 -15.31
N SER A 358 9.46 2.55 -14.62
CA SER A 358 10.59 3.46 -14.51
C SER A 358 10.92 3.72 -13.05
N PHE A 359 12.22 3.78 -12.75
CA PHE A 359 12.75 4.19 -11.46
C PHE A 359 13.96 5.10 -11.65
N ALA A 360 14.38 5.81 -10.61
CA ALA A 360 15.51 6.71 -10.68
C ALA A 360 16.60 6.35 -9.65
N VAL A 361 17.86 6.43 -10.06
CA VAL A 361 18.97 6.53 -9.12
C VAL A 361 19.19 8.00 -8.81
N THR A 362 19.16 8.34 -7.53
CA THR A 362 19.20 9.69 -6.98
C THR A 362 20.47 9.90 -6.15
N ASN A 363 20.73 11.13 -5.73
CA ASN A 363 21.83 11.39 -4.80
C ASN A 363 21.49 10.86 -3.39
N TYR A 364 20.27 11.12 -2.89
CA TYR A 364 19.99 10.99 -1.46
C TYR A 364 18.64 10.35 -1.11
N THR A 365 17.68 10.33 -2.04
CA THR A 365 16.32 9.85 -1.74
C THR A 365 16.18 8.36 -1.97
N TYR A 366 15.64 7.67 -0.96
CA TYR A 366 15.28 6.25 -1.04
C TYR A 366 13.78 6.13 -0.89
N ALA A 367 13.08 5.68 -1.94
CA ALA A 367 11.63 5.68 -2.02
C ALA A 367 11.08 4.37 -2.57
N ARG A 368 10.03 3.87 -1.93
CA ARG A 368 9.25 2.73 -2.40
C ARG A 368 8.04 3.17 -3.21
N ASP A 369 7.52 4.34 -2.96
CA ASP A 369 6.42 4.91 -3.73
C ASP A 369 6.86 5.34 -5.13
N ASN A 370 5.98 5.20 -6.12
CA ASN A 370 6.26 5.48 -7.53
C ASN A 370 6.06 6.95 -7.93
N GLY A 371 5.72 7.82 -6.98
CA GLY A 371 5.48 9.24 -7.22
C GLY A 371 4.16 9.58 -7.92
N THR A 372 3.35 8.58 -8.30
CA THR A 372 2.00 8.79 -8.85
C THR A 372 0.99 8.72 -7.71
N TYR A 373 0.47 9.87 -7.31
CA TYR A 373 -0.41 9.98 -6.15
C TYR A 373 -1.82 9.51 -6.48
N VAL A 374 -2.32 8.49 -5.74
CA VAL A 374 -3.58 7.79 -6.03
C VAL A 374 -4.54 7.71 -4.84
N GLY A 375 -4.30 8.48 -3.80
CA GLY A 375 -5.13 8.48 -2.60
C GLY A 375 -4.34 8.79 -1.34
N ASN A 376 -4.87 8.42 -0.20
CA ASN A 376 -4.22 8.66 1.09
C ASN A 376 -4.53 7.56 2.10
N THR A 377 -3.71 7.47 3.13
CA THR A 377 -3.97 6.68 4.34
C THR A 377 -4.38 7.62 5.46
N SER A 378 -5.48 7.31 6.13
CA SER A 378 -5.94 7.99 7.34
C SER A 378 -6.64 6.99 8.28
N ASN A 379 -6.71 7.27 9.57
CA ASN A 379 -7.42 6.42 10.51
C ASN A 379 -8.90 6.85 10.71
N GLY A 380 -9.19 8.12 10.57
CA GLY A 380 -10.55 8.66 10.66
C GLY A 380 -11.11 8.80 12.09
N THR A 381 -10.63 8.04 13.06
CA THR A 381 -11.11 8.06 14.45
C THR A 381 -10.02 8.18 15.49
N ASP A 382 -8.83 7.71 15.20
CA ASP A 382 -7.73 7.64 16.17
C ASP A 382 -6.41 8.03 15.49
N GLY A 383 -5.38 8.31 16.27
CA GLY A 383 -4.03 8.51 15.77
C GLY A 383 -3.45 7.22 15.16
N PHE A 384 -2.43 7.36 14.32
CA PHE A 384 -1.78 6.24 13.67
C PHE A 384 -0.33 6.56 13.29
N GLU A 385 0.44 5.52 12.95
CA GLU A 385 1.71 5.64 12.25
C GLU A 385 1.64 4.83 10.95
N VAL A 386 2.32 5.31 9.90
CA VAL A 386 2.35 4.58 8.63
C VAL A 386 3.70 4.72 7.95
N GLY A 387 4.19 3.64 7.34
CA GLY A 387 5.47 3.63 6.66
C GLY A 387 5.75 2.37 5.85
N ASN A 388 6.91 2.35 5.23
CA ASN A 388 7.37 1.28 4.35
C ASN A 388 8.66 0.65 4.88
N PHE A 389 8.88 -0.64 4.62
CA PHE A 389 10.17 -1.30 4.84
C PHE A 389 11.23 -0.83 3.86
N PHE A 390 12.45 -0.71 4.37
CA PHE A 390 13.64 -0.43 3.58
C PHE A 390 14.79 -1.33 4.04
N ASP A 391 15.35 -2.09 3.10
CA ASP A 391 16.59 -2.82 3.32
C ASP A 391 17.79 -1.90 3.06
N ILE A 392 18.78 -1.98 3.92
CA ILE A 392 19.99 -1.17 3.81
C ILE A 392 21.15 -2.03 3.28
N TRP A 393 21.66 -1.66 2.12
CA TRP A 393 22.74 -2.38 1.43
C TRP A 393 24.12 -1.90 1.85
N ASN A 394 24.28 -0.62 2.10
CA ASN A 394 25.50 -0.04 2.64
C ASN A 394 25.14 0.81 3.86
N GLY A 395 25.92 0.64 4.93
CA GLY A 395 25.73 1.42 6.15
C GLY A 395 25.85 2.91 5.87
N GLN A 396 24.86 3.69 6.34
CA GLN A 396 24.77 5.12 6.07
C GLN A 396 23.97 5.84 7.15
N GLU A 397 24.35 7.08 7.44
CA GLU A 397 23.63 7.92 8.39
C GLU A 397 22.31 8.42 7.79
N LEU A 398 21.18 8.19 8.49
CA LEU A 398 19.88 8.76 8.19
C LEU A 398 19.61 9.95 9.10
N LYS A 399 19.30 11.10 8.50
CA LYS A 399 19.03 12.36 9.23
C LYS A 399 17.57 12.76 9.18
N GLY A 400 16.83 12.33 8.17
CA GLY A 400 15.46 12.78 7.98
C GLY A 400 14.61 11.84 7.15
N ILE A 401 13.30 12.00 7.33
CA ILE A 401 12.26 11.25 6.63
C ILE A 401 11.43 12.22 5.81
N THR A 402 11.29 11.94 4.51
CA THR A 402 10.47 12.74 3.61
C THR A 402 9.09 12.12 3.48
N THR A 403 8.06 12.93 3.66
CA THR A 403 6.66 12.50 3.52
C THR A 403 5.82 13.55 2.79
N ARG A 404 4.58 13.18 2.45
CA ARG A 404 3.62 14.05 1.77
C ARG A 404 2.25 13.92 2.40
N PHE A 405 1.64 15.05 2.74
CA PHE A 405 0.29 15.10 3.29
C PHE A 405 -0.71 15.48 2.20
N ALA A 406 -1.83 14.76 2.17
CA ALA A 406 -2.87 14.98 1.18
C ALA A 406 -3.82 16.12 1.58
N THR A 407 -4.52 16.66 0.57
CA THR A 407 -5.61 17.63 0.75
C THR A 407 -6.66 17.09 1.73
N GLY A 408 -7.18 17.97 2.59
CA GLY A 408 -8.19 17.60 3.60
C GLY A 408 -7.58 17.21 4.96
N THR A 409 -6.25 17.25 5.11
CA THR A 409 -5.62 17.31 6.43
C THR A 409 -5.86 18.71 7.01
N PRO A 410 -6.44 18.87 8.21
CA PRO A 410 -6.64 20.17 8.82
C PRO A 410 -5.32 20.88 9.13
N ALA A 411 -5.28 22.19 8.99
CA ALA A 411 -4.16 22.98 9.49
C ALA A 411 -4.09 22.90 11.02
N GLY A 412 -2.89 22.75 11.56
CA GLY A 412 -2.67 22.55 12.99
C GLY A 412 -2.60 21.08 13.41
N THR A 413 -2.90 20.13 12.50
CA THR A 413 -2.67 18.69 12.76
C THR A 413 -1.21 18.46 13.12
N GLU A 414 -0.97 17.84 14.28
CA GLU A 414 0.37 17.57 14.80
C GLU A 414 0.87 16.23 14.25
N ILE A 415 2.10 16.24 13.72
CA ILE A 415 2.76 15.04 13.21
C ILE A 415 4.14 14.88 13.83
N TYR A 416 4.65 13.67 13.77
CA TYR A 416 6.04 13.31 14.02
C TYR A 416 6.50 12.28 12.99
N VAL A 417 7.80 12.10 12.85
CA VAL A 417 8.39 10.97 12.13
C VAL A 417 9.19 10.12 13.10
N ARG A 418 9.22 8.80 12.84
CA ARG A 418 9.97 7.82 13.63
C ARG A 418 10.71 6.86 12.72
N LEU A 419 11.80 6.31 13.25
CA LEU A 419 12.54 5.24 12.62
C LEU A 419 12.56 4.02 13.53
N TYR A 420 12.12 2.89 13.01
CA TYR A 420 12.22 1.60 13.69
C TYR A 420 13.21 0.70 12.95
N GLU A 421 13.97 -0.10 13.71
CA GLU A 421 14.68 -1.28 13.22
C GLU A 421 13.78 -2.49 13.39
N ILE A 422 13.85 -3.43 12.46
CA ILE A 422 13.00 -4.63 12.48
C ILE A 422 13.84 -5.84 12.78
N ASP A 423 13.47 -6.58 13.81
CA ASP A 423 13.99 -7.91 14.08
C ASP A 423 12.98 -8.97 13.60
N PHE A 424 13.21 -9.54 12.44
CA PHE A 424 12.37 -10.60 11.88
C PHE A 424 12.39 -11.90 12.70
N ALA A 425 13.42 -12.12 13.55
CA ALA A 425 13.51 -13.33 14.35
C ALA A 425 12.56 -13.29 15.56
N THR A 426 12.36 -12.11 16.13
CA THR A 426 11.45 -11.89 17.27
C THR A 426 10.13 -11.28 16.85
N GLY A 427 10.09 -10.59 15.72
CA GLY A 427 8.97 -9.78 15.25
C GLY A 427 8.87 -8.44 15.97
N ASP A 428 9.96 -7.95 16.57
CA ASP A 428 9.97 -6.71 17.33
C ASP A 428 10.31 -5.52 16.42
N PHE A 429 9.67 -4.37 16.69
CA PHE A 429 10.01 -3.06 16.14
C PHE A 429 10.72 -2.23 17.21
N LEU A 430 12.01 -2.01 17.02
CA LEU A 430 12.84 -1.22 17.93
C LEU A 430 12.85 0.23 17.48
N LEU A 431 12.26 1.14 18.27
CA LEU A 431 12.35 2.57 18.03
C LEU A 431 13.80 3.05 18.22
N LEU A 432 14.38 3.65 17.17
CA LEU A 432 15.75 4.17 17.18
C LEU A 432 15.80 5.68 17.39
N SER A 433 14.93 6.43 16.70
CA SER A 433 14.89 7.90 16.80
C SER A 433 13.52 8.42 16.36
N GLU A 434 13.17 9.61 16.81
CA GLU A 434 11.95 10.33 16.41
C GLU A 434 12.24 11.81 16.19
N SER A 435 11.32 12.52 15.54
CA SER A 435 11.36 13.98 15.42
C SER A 435 10.67 14.66 16.59
N ASP A 436 10.81 15.99 16.67
CA ASP A 436 9.88 16.82 17.44
C ASP A 436 8.45 16.70 16.84
N ILE A 437 7.43 17.04 17.64
CA ILE A 437 6.05 17.18 17.18
C ILE A 437 5.95 18.50 16.40
N ILE A 438 5.41 18.43 15.18
CA ILE A 438 5.36 19.54 14.26
C ILE A 438 3.91 19.78 13.82
N PRO A 439 3.33 20.98 14.06
CA PRO A 439 2.02 21.32 13.56
C PRO A 439 2.08 21.61 12.04
N LEU A 440 1.20 20.99 11.28
CA LEU A 440 1.10 21.22 9.84
C LEU A 440 0.42 22.55 9.53
N THR A 441 0.96 23.25 8.53
CA THR A 441 0.32 24.42 7.94
C THR A 441 -0.33 24.06 6.60
N ALA A 442 -1.27 24.88 6.13
CA ALA A 442 -1.93 24.66 4.84
C ALA A 442 -0.94 24.65 3.65
N SER A 443 0.18 25.39 3.75
CA SER A 443 1.22 25.43 2.72
C SER A 443 2.07 24.16 2.65
N MET A 444 2.03 23.33 3.67
CA MET A 444 2.75 22.06 3.72
C MET A 444 2.03 20.92 3.00
N LEU A 445 0.76 21.10 2.68
CA LEU A 445 -0.04 20.07 2.01
C LEU A 445 0.37 19.92 0.53
N ASN A 446 0.27 18.72 0.02
CA ASN A 446 0.60 18.33 -1.37
C ASN A 446 2.04 18.65 -1.81
N THR A 447 2.95 18.81 -0.85
CA THR A 447 4.38 18.97 -1.08
C THR A 447 5.16 17.85 -0.38
N ASN A 448 6.27 17.43 -0.95
CA ASN A 448 7.19 16.51 -0.28
C ASN A 448 8.02 17.31 0.72
N LEU A 449 7.92 16.97 1.99
CA LEU A 449 8.58 17.65 3.09
C LEU A 449 9.49 16.68 3.83
N THR A 450 10.68 17.12 4.17
CA THR A 450 11.62 16.34 4.99
C THR A 450 11.58 16.83 6.43
N PHE A 451 11.38 15.90 7.35
CA PHE A 451 11.38 16.12 8.78
C PHE A 451 12.63 15.45 9.38
N LEU A 452 13.35 16.20 10.20
CA LEU A 452 14.58 15.72 10.81
C LEU A 452 14.28 14.82 12.00
N LEU A 453 15.07 13.79 12.18
CA LEU A 453 15.16 13.02 13.42
C LEU A 453 15.91 13.85 14.46
N GLN A 454 15.54 13.72 15.74
CA GLN A 454 16.23 14.41 16.84
C GLN A 454 17.71 13.99 16.91
N ASP A 455 17.94 12.68 16.73
CA ASP A 455 19.27 12.10 16.61
C ASP A 455 19.41 11.43 15.25
N ALA A 456 20.48 11.77 14.53
CA ALA A 456 20.82 11.06 13.30
C ALA A 456 21.17 9.61 13.62
N VAL A 457 20.68 8.67 12.82
CA VAL A 457 20.84 7.24 13.05
C VAL A 457 21.79 6.63 12.04
N GLN A 458 22.86 5.99 12.51
CA GLN A 458 23.72 5.18 11.66
C GLN A 458 23.03 3.87 11.34
N LEU A 459 22.55 3.73 10.10
CA LEU A 459 21.96 2.49 9.59
C LEU A 459 23.06 1.47 9.29
N GLU A 460 22.76 0.19 9.53
CA GLU A 460 23.68 -0.92 9.30
C GLU A 460 23.30 -1.69 8.02
N ALA A 461 24.30 -2.09 7.26
CA ALA A 461 24.10 -2.93 6.09
C ALA A 461 23.51 -4.30 6.48
N GLY A 462 22.57 -4.79 5.66
CA GLY A 462 21.90 -6.08 5.87
C GLY A 462 20.75 -6.05 6.88
N LYS A 463 20.40 -4.88 7.42
CA LYS A 463 19.22 -4.69 8.26
C LYS A 463 18.08 -4.05 7.50
N THR A 464 16.87 -4.28 8.01
CA THR A 464 15.63 -3.67 7.50
C THR A 464 15.10 -2.66 8.51
N TYR A 465 14.67 -1.51 8.00
CA TYR A 465 14.15 -0.41 8.80
C TYR A 465 12.76 0.01 8.32
N LEU A 466 11.98 0.56 9.23
CA LEU A 466 10.66 1.12 8.98
C LEU A 466 10.65 2.61 9.38
N PRO A 467 10.93 3.53 8.45
CA PRO A 467 10.58 4.93 8.65
C PRO A 467 9.07 5.09 8.60
N VAL A 468 8.51 5.85 9.52
CA VAL A 468 7.07 6.15 9.58
C VAL A 468 6.84 7.65 9.75
N VAL A 469 5.66 8.09 9.33
CA VAL A 469 5.04 9.32 9.78
C VAL A 469 3.87 8.97 10.68
N GLY A 470 3.72 9.68 11.78
CA GLY A 470 2.71 9.42 12.79
C GLY A 470 1.98 10.66 13.26
N THR A 471 0.84 10.44 13.91
CA THR A 471 0.00 11.46 14.51
C THR A 471 -0.82 10.87 15.65
N TYR A 472 -1.23 11.73 16.57
CA TYR A 472 -2.27 11.43 17.57
C TYR A 472 -3.64 12.00 17.15
N ASP A 473 -3.72 12.73 16.03
CA ASP A 473 -4.94 13.34 15.49
C ASP A 473 -5.61 12.37 14.48
N PRO A 474 -6.91 12.14 14.56
CA PRO A 474 -7.64 11.26 13.64
C PRO A 474 -7.71 11.77 12.19
N ASN A 475 -7.41 13.03 11.93
CA ASN A 475 -7.70 13.68 10.65
C ASN A 475 -6.48 13.79 9.71
N LEU A 476 -5.32 13.27 10.09
CA LEU A 476 -4.16 13.24 9.22
C LEU A 476 -4.43 12.37 7.99
N LYS A 477 -4.03 12.86 6.82
CA LYS A 477 -4.07 12.13 5.55
C LYS A 477 -2.66 12.08 4.93
N VAL A 478 -2.05 10.90 4.96
CA VAL A 478 -0.75 10.66 4.34
C VAL A 478 -0.97 10.20 2.90
N ALA A 479 -0.38 10.89 1.93
CA ALA A 479 -0.57 10.56 0.51
C ALA A 479 -0.02 9.17 0.19
N ASN A 480 -0.74 8.42 -0.66
CA ASN A 480 -0.30 7.14 -1.22
C ASN A 480 0.11 7.29 -2.69
N ALA A 481 1.13 6.55 -3.10
CA ALA A 481 1.57 6.50 -4.49
C ALA A 481 2.06 5.08 -4.85
N GLY A 482 1.19 4.32 -5.50
CA GLY A 482 1.45 2.94 -5.87
C GLY A 482 0.90 1.90 -4.90
N ILE A 483 1.23 0.65 -5.19
CA ILE A 483 0.83 -0.53 -4.43
C ILE A 483 2.09 -1.21 -3.91
N SER A 484 2.03 -1.70 -2.69
CA SER A 484 3.07 -2.51 -2.06
C SER A 484 2.61 -3.95 -1.89
N ASP A 485 3.54 -4.88 -1.96
CA ASP A 485 3.28 -6.27 -1.62
C ASP A 485 2.90 -6.43 -0.14
N LYS A 486 2.20 -7.50 0.17
CA LYS A 486 1.81 -7.85 1.54
C LYS A 486 3.02 -7.83 2.47
N SER A 487 2.80 -7.35 3.69
CA SER A 487 3.82 -7.31 4.75
C SER A 487 5.07 -6.48 4.44
N THR A 488 4.96 -5.47 3.59
CA THR A 488 6.07 -4.54 3.29
C THR A 488 5.74 -3.08 3.56
N THR A 489 4.48 -2.79 3.84
CA THR A 489 3.96 -1.48 4.26
C THR A 489 3.06 -1.66 5.46
N PHE A 490 3.29 -0.87 6.50
CA PHE A 490 2.65 -1.06 7.80
C PHE A 490 1.97 0.19 8.29
N ILE A 491 0.91 -0.04 9.06
CA ILE A 491 0.19 0.97 9.81
C ILE A 491 0.03 0.52 11.25
N PHE A 492 0.37 1.39 12.19
CA PHE A 492 0.08 1.24 13.61
C PHE A 492 -1.22 1.95 13.94
N ASP A 493 -2.25 1.21 14.30
CA ASP A 493 -3.57 1.75 14.64
C ASP A 493 -3.69 1.90 16.15
N ARG A 494 -3.71 3.16 16.63
CA ARG A 494 -3.83 3.49 18.05
C ARG A 494 -5.23 3.22 18.61
N GLY A 495 -6.23 3.12 17.76
CA GLY A 495 -7.59 2.78 18.16
C GLY A 495 -7.83 1.29 18.40
N VAL A 496 -6.82 0.43 18.18
CA VAL A 496 -6.90 -1.02 18.36
C VAL A 496 -5.79 -1.51 19.31
N PRO A 497 -5.92 -1.26 20.62
CA PRO A 497 -4.94 -1.75 21.59
C PRO A 497 -4.91 -3.28 21.64
N SER A 498 -3.75 -3.85 21.90
CA SER A 498 -3.55 -5.29 22.08
C SER A 498 -3.03 -5.60 23.49
N ALA A 499 -3.05 -6.88 23.85
CA ALA A 499 -2.51 -7.33 25.13
C ALA A 499 -0.98 -7.13 25.24
N SER A 500 -0.28 -7.08 24.10
CA SER A 500 1.16 -6.86 24.02
C SER A 500 1.55 -5.39 23.84
N ASP A 501 0.67 -4.56 23.31
CA ASP A 501 0.86 -3.12 23.15
C ASP A 501 -0.46 -2.38 23.42
N PRO A 502 -0.59 -1.73 24.58
CA PRO A 502 -1.80 -0.99 24.94
C PRO A 502 -1.97 0.29 24.12
N GLU A 503 -0.94 0.76 23.40
CA GLU A 503 -1.00 1.97 22.59
C GLU A 503 -1.56 1.72 21.18
N GLY A 504 -1.62 0.46 20.71
CA GLY A 504 -2.16 0.14 19.40
C GLY A 504 -1.73 -1.22 18.87
N THR A 505 -2.01 -1.46 17.60
CA THR A 505 -1.65 -2.70 16.91
C THR A 505 -1.12 -2.41 15.51
N TRP A 506 -0.08 -3.12 15.10
CA TRP A 506 0.46 -3.07 13.75
C TRP A 506 -0.34 -3.95 12.80
N PHE A 507 -0.64 -3.39 11.64
CA PHE A 507 -1.25 -4.08 10.51
C PHE A 507 -0.45 -3.80 9.25
N TYR A 508 -0.50 -4.67 8.23
CA TYR A 508 -0.01 -4.32 6.91
C TYR A 508 -1.12 -3.74 6.03
N GLN A 509 -0.73 -2.94 5.07
CA GLN A 509 -1.62 -2.40 4.03
C GLN A 509 -0.99 -2.55 2.65
N THR A 510 -1.81 -2.44 1.60
CA THR A 510 -1.37 -2.56 0.21
C THR A 510 -1.08 -1.21 -0.45
N GLY A 511 -1.66 -0.12 0.04
CA GLY A 511 -1.30 1.22 -0.45
C GLY A 511 0.10 1.63 0.01
N THR A 512 0.92 2.18 -0.88
CA THR A 512 2.28 2.64 -0.55
C THR A 512 2.24 4.10 -0.11
N PRO A 513 2.39 4.41 1.20
CA PRO A 513 2.44 5.79 1.66
C PRO A 513 3.73 6.46 1.19
N VAL A 514 3.65 7.75 0.93
CA VAL A 514 4.82 8.57 0.62
C VAL A 514 5.60 8.81 1.90
N VAL A 515 6.41 7.82 2.27
CA VAL A 515 7.35 7.88 3.38
C VAL A 515 8.69 7.34 2.89
N ARG A 516 9.69 8.21 2.83
CA ARG A 516 10.97 7.99 2.17
C ARG A 516 12.11 8.27 3.11
N MET A 517 13.19 7.53 3.00
CA MET A 517 14.46 7.89 3.66
C MET A 517 15.16 8.98 2.86
N ASN A 518 15.73 9.95 3.55
CA ASN A 518 16.51 11.02 2.95
C ASN A 518 17.90 11.08 3.57
N PHE A 519 18.89 10.79 2.75
CA PHE A 519 20.30 10.72 3.13
C PHE A 519 21.10 11.99 2.77
N ASP A 520 20.43 13.10 2.44
CA ASP A 520 21.10 14.34 2.11
C ASP A 520 21.96 14.79 3.31
N PRO A 521 23.29 14.88 3.15
CA PRO A 521 24.17 15.28 4.24
C PRO A 521 23.96 16.72 4.68
N SER A 522 23.31 17.55 3.84
CA SER A 522 22.98 18.93 4.20
C SER A 522 21.77 19.03 5.14
N LEU A 523 20.99 17.97 5.29
CA LEU A 523 19.89 17.94 6.25
C LEU A 523 20.40 18.00 7.68
N GLY A 524 19.79 18.83 8.50
CA GLY A 524 20.23 19.05 9.88
C GLY A 524 21.48 19.92 10.00
N ILE A 525 22.05 20.31 8.84
CA ILE A 525 22.98 21.41 8.78
C ILE A 525 22.18 22.73 8.71
N SER A 526 21.40 23.08 9.74
CA SER A 526 21.57 24.38 10.31
C SER A 526 22.79 24.35 11.23
N ALA A 527 23.74 23.45 10.95
CA ALA A 527 25.05 23.54 11.43
C ALA A 527 25.54 24.91 10.99
N MET A 528 25.87 25.68 11.95
CA MET A 528 26.73 26.81 11.75
C MET A 528 28.07 26.21 11.28
N ASP A 529 28.12 25.69 10.03
CA ASP A 529 29.34 25.09 9.44
C ASP A 529 30.51 26.06 9.52
N ASN A 530 30.15 27.34 9.63
CA ASN A 530 31.06 28.42 9.84
C ASN A 530 31.37 28.68 11.32
N VAL A 531 30.82 27.88 12.25
CA VAL A 531 31.01 28.06 13.70
C VAL A 531 31.51 26.77 14.36
N THR A 532 32.64 26.83 14.99
CA THR A 532 33.18 25.77 15.82
C THR A 532 33.33 26.25 17.27
N ASN A 533 33.39 25.33 18.22
CA ASN A 533 33.60 25.61 19.64
C ASN A 533 32.59 26.57 20.28
N LEU A 534 31.30 26.51 19.84
CA LEU A 534 30.25 27.33 20.45
C LEU A 534 30.00 26.91 21.90
N SER A 535 30.28 27.83 22.82
CA SER A 535 30.03 27.67 24.24
C SER A 535 29.34 28.91 24.81
N ILE A 536 28.62 28.72 25.93
CA ILE A 536 28.02 29.83 26.68
C ILE A 536 28.44 29.65 28.14
N ALA A 537 29.27 30.56 28.61
CA ALA A 537 29.84 30.48 29.96
C ALA A 537 29.92 31.87 30.64
N PRO A 538 29.69 31.93 31.94
CA PRO A 538 29.23 30.87 32.83
C PRO A 538 27.76 30.45 32.55
N ASN A 539 27.45 29.18 32.71
CA ASN A 539 26.10 28.65 32.75
C ASN A 539 26.01 27.58 33.85
N PRO A 540 25.29 27.80 34.97
CA PRO A 540 24.44 28.97 35.27
C PRO A 540 25.25 30.25 35.58
N PHE A 541 24.63 31.41 35.23
CA PHE A 541 25.22 32.73 35.46
C PHE A 541 24.46 33.56 36.52
N ALA A 542 25.13 34.58 37.09
CA ALA A 542 24.54 35.47 38.09
C ALA A 542 24.25 36.88 37.56
N ALA A 543 25.14 37.51 36.83
CA ALA A 543 24.95 38.86 36.28
C ALA A 543 25.12 38.88 34.76
N ALA A 544 26.15 38.24 34.24
CA ALA A 544 26.43 38.20 32.81
C ALA A 544 26.94 36.81 32.39
N THR A 545 26.79 36.51 31.11
CA THR A 545 27.37 35.33 30.46
C THR A 545 27.90 35.72 29.08
N SER A 546 28.83 34.97 28.56
CA SER A 546 29.41 35.20 27.23
C SER A 546 29.16 34.02 26.32
N ILE A 547 28.83 34.30 25.08
CA ILE A 547 28.75 33.35 23.97
C ILE A 547 30.11 33.40 23.29
N GLU A 548 30.87 32.31 23.36
CA GLU A 548 32.15 32.15 22.68
C GLU A 548 32.05 31.18 21.55
N PHE A 549 32.60 31.52 20.38
CA PHE A 549 32.60 30.65 19.20
C PHE A 549 33.75 31.05 18.26
N ASN A 550 34.10 30.12 17.37
CA ASN A 550 35.11 30.43 16.34
C ASN A 550 34.43 30.40 14.97
N LEU A 551 34.51 31.48 14.23
CA LEU A 551 34.06 31.57 12.84
C LEU A 551 35.14 31.04 11.90
N THR A 552 34.79 30.07 11.06
CA THR A 552 35.68 29.54 10.00
C THR A 552 35.71 30.44 8.78
N VAL A 553 34.71 31.28 8.60
CA VAL A 553 34.62 32.36 7.60
C VAL A 553 33.87 33.55 8.20
N ALA A 554 34.20 34.75 7.75
CA ALA A 554 33.51 35.97 8.19
C ALA A 554 32.02 35.90 7.87
N ALA A 555 31.16 36.27 8.84
CA ALA A 555 29.70 36.16 8.72
C ALA A 555 28.97 37.22 9.54
N GLU A 556 27.72 37.48 9.20
CA GLU A 556 26.82 38.28 10.01
C GLU A 556 26.29 37.47 11.19
N VAL A 557 26.39 38.00 12.40
CA VAL A 557 25.98 37.31 13.64
C VAL A 557 24.96 38.15 14.40
N ALA A 558 23.87 37.52 14.83
CA ALA A 558 22.85 38.10 15.69
C ALA A 558 22.51 37.16 16.84
N VAL A 559 22.08 37.72 17.98
CA VAL A 559 21.61 36.90 19.11
C VAL A 559 20.28 37.43 19.62
N THR A 560 19.33 36.51 19.85
CA THR A 560 18.05 36.80 20.52
C THR A 560 17.93 35.93 21.76
N VAL A 561 17.63 36.54 22.89
CA VAL A 561 17.39 35.85 24.16
C VAL A 561 15.92 35.91 24.49
N THR A 562 15.30 34.76 24.72
CA THR A 562 13.90 34.67 25.14
C THR A 562 13.77 33.95 26.48
N ASP A 563 12.75 34.28 27.23
CA ASP A 563 12.31 33.49 28.38
C ASP A 563 11.57 32.21 27.96
N ILE A 564 11.16 31.38 28.91
CA ILE A 564 10.41 30.14 28.67
C ILE A 564 9.02 30.37 28.06
N ALA A 565 8.48 31.58 28.13
CA ALA A 565 7.19 31.96 27.53
C ALA A 565 7.39 32.52 26.10
N GLY A 566 8.63 32.53 25.59
CA GLY A 566 8.96 33.05 24.24
C GLY A 566 9.07 34.57 24.16
N ARG A 567 9.01 35.32 25.29
CA ARG A 567 9.19 36.77 25.28
C ARG A 567 10.66 37.12 25.10
N VAL A 568 10.96 38.00 24.17
CA VAL A 568 12.33 38.52 23.97
C VAL A 568 12.73 39.40 25.16
N VAL A 569 13.82 39.04 25.83
CA VAL A 569 14.37 39.76 27.00
C VAL A 569 15.67 40.49 26.66
N ALA A 570 16.39 40.04 25.63
CA ALA A 570 17.57 40.74 25.12
C ALA A 570 17.79 40.44 23.63
N THR A 571 18.41 41.35 22.90
CA THR A 571 18.85 41.17 21.51
C THR A 571 20.23 41.76 21.31
N VAL A 572 21.08 41.04 20.56
CA VAL A 572 22.28 41.59 19.95
C VAL A 572 21.98 41.75 18.46
N PRO A 573 21.93 42.98 17.95
CA PRO A 573 21.63 43.21 16.53
C PRO A 573 22.64 42.54 15.61
N ALA A 574 22.20 42.16 14.44
CA ALA A 574 23.05 41.59 13.40
C ALA A 574 24.26 42.47 13.13
N SER A 575 25.45 41.92 13.21
CA SER A 575 26.71 42.60 12.91
C SER A 575 27.67 41.67 12.19
N PHE A 576 28.44 42.19 11.28
CA PHE A 576 29.45 41.41 10.55
C PHE A 576 30.66 41.17 11.41
N MET A 577 31.04 39.89 11.61
CA MET A 577 32.20 39.45 12.40
C MET A 577 33.23 38.77 11.48
N ASN A 578 34.50 38.98 11.74
CA ASN A 578 35.56 38.37 10.94
C ASN A 578 35.79 36.91 11.34
N GLU A 579 36.49 36.17 10.47
CA GLU A 579 36.99 34.83 10.77
C GLU A 579 37.82 34.83 12.06
N GLY A 580 37.74 33.73 12.84
CA GLY A 580 38.46 33.53 14.09
C GLY A 580 37.57 33.52 15.32
N VAL A 581 38.20 33.56 16.49
CA VAL A 581 37.49 33.49 17.77
C VAL A 581 36.73 34.76 18.05
N GLN A 582 35.45 34.62 18.36
CA GLN A 582 34.51 35.69 18.66
C GLN A 582 33.92 35.48 20.07
N SER A 583 33.53 36.60 20.69
CA SER A 583 32.86 36.59 21.98
C SER A 583 31.81 37.66 22.06
N ILE A 584 30.60 37.27 22.47
CA ILE A 584 29.44 38.17 22.64
C ILE A 584 29.01 38.12 24.10
N ALA A 585 29.17 39.20 24.83
CA ALA A 585 28.73 39.31 26.22
C ALA A 585 27.23 39.65 26.26
N ILE A 586 26.50 38.93 27.12
CA ILE A 586 25.09 39.20 27.41
C ILE A 586 24.98 39.63 28.87
N ASP A 587 24.55 40.85 29.09
CA ASP A 587 24.21 41.37 30.40
C ASP A 587 22.79 40.89 30.77
N GLY A 588 22.70 39.98 31.71
CA GLY A 588 21.46 39.47 32.25
C GLY A 588 21.21 39.93 33.71
N SER A 589 21.82 41.01 34.13
CA SER A 589 21.62 41.55 35.50
C SER A 589 20.14 41.90 35.76
N ALA A 590 19.42 42.31 34.74
CA ALA A 590 17.97 42.57 34.79
C ALA A 590 17.08 41.35 34.59
N PHE A 591 17.65 40.15 34.30
CA PHE A 591 16.86 38.93 34.13
C PHE A 591 16.48 38.35 35.49
N GLU A 592 15.27 37.82 35.60
CA GLU A 592 14.85 37.05 36.76
C GLU A 592 15.53 35.68 36.77
N ALA A 593 15.61 35.04 37.93
CA ALA A 593 16.14 33.68 38.01
C ALA A 593 15.26 32.71 37.23
N GLY A 594 15.86 31.94 36.33
CA GLY A 594 15.09 31.04 35.46
C GLY A 594 15.89 30.49 34.27
N ILE A 595 15.19 29.86 33.36
CA ILE A 595 15.73 29.27 32.10
C ILE A 595 15.46 30.25 30.96
N TYR A 596 16.47 30.47 30.14
CA TYR A 596 16.42 31.31 28.93
C TYR A 596 16.91 30.56 27.72
N ASN A 597 16.31 30.83 26.58
CA ASN A 597 16.74 30.32 25.27
C ASN A 597 17.56 31.40 24.56
N TYR A 598 18.80 31.09 24.24
CA TYR A 598 19.73 31.93 23.50
C TYR A 598 19.74 31.45 22.06
N THR A 599 19.08 32.17 21.16
CA THR A 599 19.04 31.89 19.72
C THR A 599 20.13 32.69 19.04
N ILE A 600 21.13 32.00 18.51
CA ILE A 600 22.29 32.57 17.85
C ILE A 600 22.12 32.33 16.35
N GLN A 601 22.16 33.39 15.56
CA GLN A 601 22.08 33.36 14.11
C GLN A 601 23.45 33.74 13.53
N VAL A 602 23.95 32.94 12.58
CA VAL A 602 25.19 33.22 11.83
C VAL A 602 24.89 33.06 10.34
N GLY A 603 24.80 34.18 9.60
CA GLY A 603 24.27 34.18 8.26
C GLY A 603 22.82 33.66 8.21
N ASN A 604 22.59 32.57 7.48
CA ASN A 604 21.28 31.91 7.40
C ASN A 604 21.09 30.77 8.42
N ALA A 605 22.15 30.39 9.13
CA ALA A 605 22.11 29.31 10.10
C ALA A 605 21.70 29.84 11.49
N VAL A 606 20.89 29.05 12.20
CA VAL A 606 20.37 29.41 13.53
C VAL A 606 20.54 28.22 14.49
N THR A 607 20.99 28.49 15.71
CA THR A 607 21.02 27.51 16.79
C THR A 607 20.48 28.11 18.08
N THR A 608 19.87 27.27 18.93
CA THR A 608 19.35 27.69 20.23
C THR A 608 19.99 26.89 21.34
N LYS A 609 20.46 27.58 22.38
CA LYS A 609 21.05 26.96 23.60
C LYS A 609 20.27 27.41 24.82
N ARG A 610 20.05 26.50 25.77
CA ARG A 610 19.44 26.83 27.07
C ARG A 610 20.49 27.29 28.04
N VAL A 611 20.20 28.39 28.75
CA VAL A 611 21.07 29.00 29.73
C VAL A 611 20.29 29.27 31.01
N VAL A 612 20.89 29.03 32.15
CA VAL A 612 20.24 29.17 33.44
C VAL A 612 20.77 30.44 34.15
N LYS A 613 19.86 31.32 34.54
CA LYS A 613 20.09 32.48 35.40
C LYS A 613 19.81 32.09 36.86
N LYS A 614 20.77 32.32 37.76
CA LYS A 614 20.63 32.14 39.23
C LYS A 614 19.92 33.31 39.85
#